data_797f3b505783769eb85611f5362996af
#
_entry.id   797f3b505783769eb85611f5362996af
#
_cell.length_a   1.000
_cell.length_b   1.000
_cell.length_c   1.000
_cell.angle_alpha   90.00
_cell.angle_beta   90.00
_cell.angle_gamma   90.00
#
_symmetry.space_group_name_H-M   'P 1'
#
loop_
_entity.id
_entity.type
_entity.pdbx_description
1 polymer ?
#
loop_
_entity_poly.entity_id
_entity_poly.type
_entity_poly.pdbx_seq_one_letter_code
_entity_poly.pdbx_strand_id
1 'polypeptide(L)'
;MNAATHVLSSVPPGDEGDPVLALFNDAIAASPCWTGYLSSTGVYGDVGGAWVDESAPIGTGRRTARSDADASWQQLLGVHIFRLPGIYGPGRTPFDRIRAGEAKRIDAPGQVFSRIHVDDICAAVIAGMTRPRPGIYNVADDRPAPAHEVTAFAARLAGIETPPLTPLEKAELSPMARGFYAENRRVANSKMKRDLGVSLRYPDYRSGLCACLEEERAS
;
A
#
# COMPACT_ATOMS: atom_id res chain seq x y z
N MET A 1 13.53 19.68 15.14
CA MET A 1 12.23 19.96 14.51
C MET A 1 11.91 21.47 14.39
N ASN A 2 12.60 22.35 15.06
CA ASN A 2 12.26 23.80 15.11
C ASN A 2 12.27 24.56 13.76
N ALA A 3 12.79 23.97 12.68
CA ALA A 3 12.81 24.58 11.35
C ALA A 3 12.01 23.82 10.28
N ALA A 4 11.40 22.69 10.65
CA ALA A 4 10.61 21.90 9.72
C ALA A 4 9.20 22.50 9.56
N THR A 5 8.72 22.61 8.34
CA THR A 5 7.33 22.95 8.03
C THR A 5 6.46 21.74 7.84
N HIS A 6 7.06 20.62 7.45
CA HIS A 6 6.39 19.33 7.22
C HIS A 6 7.23 18.19 7.78
N VAL A 7 6.58 17.22 8.39
CA VAL A 7 7.18 15.97 8.88
C VAL A 7 6.38 14.80 8.29
N LEU A 8 7.06 13.91 7.56
CA LEU A 8 6.48 12.68 7.04
C LEU A 8 7.26 11.49 7.57
N SER A 9 6.61 10.62 8.34
CA SER A 9 7.18 9.35 8.76
C SER A 9 6.85 8.24 7.77
N SER A 10 7.88 7.57 7.26
CA SER A 10 7.79 6.34 6.47
C SER A 10 8.49 5.17 7.17
N VAL A 11 8.90 5.36 8.42
CA VAL A 11 9.62 4.36 9.21
C VAL A 11 8.65 3.26 9.66
N PRO A 12 8.92 1.99 9.37
CA PRO A 12 8.06 0.90 9.82
C PRO A 12 8.23 0.68 11.33
N PRO A 13 7.16 0.32 12.06
CA PRO A 13 7.29 -0.10 13.44
C PRO A 13 8.08 -1.41 13.54
N GLY A 14 8.85 -1.55 14.61
CA GLY A 14 9.50 -2.78 15.05
C GLY A 14 8.70 -3.53 16.10
N ASP A 15 9.32 -4.54 16.71
CA ASP A 15 8.70 -5.34 17.79
C ASP A 15 8.45 -4.51 19.05
N GLU A 16 9.24 -3.46 19.28
CA GLU A 16 9.11 -2.54 20.42
C GLU A 16 8.19 -1.33 20.12
N GLY A 17 7.46 -1.35 19.00
CA GLY A 17 6.55 -0.28 18.59
C GLY A 17 7.13 0.66 17.51
N ASP A 18 6.55 1.86 17.42
CA ASP A 18 6.97 2.87 16.43
C ASP A 18 8.18 3.67 16.96
N PRO A 19 9.37 3.55 16.32
CA PRO A 19 10.58 4.21 16.80
C PRO A 19 10.54 5.74 16.66
N VAL A 20 9.72 6.28 15.73
CA VAL A 20 9.57 7.73 15.59
C VAL A 20 8.76 8.30 16.72
N LEU A 21 7.65 7.67 17.09
CA LEU A 21 6.85 8.08 18.23
C LEU A 21 7.61 7.88 19.55
N ALA A 22 8.36 6.78 19.70
CA ALA A 22 9.18 6.55 20.89
C ALA A 22 10.18 7.68 21.16
N LEU A 23 10.75 8.28 20.10
CA LEU A 23 11.78 9.30 20.22
C LEU A 23 11.25 10.74 20.12
N PHE A 24 10.17 10.97 19.38
CA PHE A 24 9.76 12.31 18.94
C PHE A 24 8.29 12.65 19.21
N ASN A 25 7.54 11.80 19.93
CA ASN A 25 6.10 12.01 20.17
C ASN A 25 5.79 13.43 20.68
N ASP A 26 6.44 13.85 21.75
CA ASP A 26 6.20 15.16 22.37
C ASP A 26 6.60 16.31 21.43
N ALA A 27 7.69 16.13 20.70
CA ALA A 27 8.16 17.15 19.75
C ALA A 27 7.21 17.27 18.54
N ILE A 28 6.60 16.16 18.10
CA ILE A 28 5.59 16.13 17.03
C ILE A 28 4.30 16.79 17.55
N ALA A 29 3.82 16.37 18.73
CA ALA A 29 2.59 16.88 19.33
C ALA A 29 2.63 18.40 19.61
N ALA A 30 3.80 18.92 19.99
CA ALA A 30 4.01 20.35 20.24
C ALA A 30 4.31 21.17 18.96
N SER A 31 4.51 20.53 17.82
CA SER A 31 4.91 21.21 16.60
C SER A 31 3.71 21.70 15.79
N PRO A 32 3.74 22.94 15.26
CA PRO A 32 2.71 23.45 14.36
C PRO A 32 2.87 22.96 12.91
N CYS A 33 3.87 22.11 12.64
CA CYS A 33 4.13 21.63 11.28
C CYS A 33 3.08 20.61 10.82
N TRP A 34 2.87 20.55 9.51
CA TRP A 34 2.11 19.45 8.92
C TRP A 34 2.76 18.11 9.24
N THR A 35 1.97 17.13 9.66
CA THR A 35 2.48 15.81 10.03
C THR A 35 1.74 14.73 9.28
N GLY A 36 2.48 13.81 8.69
CA GLY A 36 1.97 12.64 7.97
C GLY A 36 2.66 11.34 8.38
N TYR A 37 1.92 10.25 8.33
CA TYR A 37 2.42 8.89 8.57
C TYR A 37 2.01 7.95 7.44
N LEU A 38 2.99 7.24 6.86
CA LEU A 38 2.75 6.19 5.87
C LEU A 38 2.47 4.86 6.58
N SER A 39 1.21 4.58 6.79
CA SER A 39 0.71 3.35 7.39
C SER A 39 0.48 2.25 6.33
N SER A 40 -0.21 1.19 6.70
CA SER A 40 -0.49 0.04 5.83
C SER A 40 -1.95 -0.39 5.93
N THR A 41 -2.56 -0.78 4.81
CA THR A 41 -3.87 -1.44 4.81
C THR A 41 -3.87 -2.82 5.48
N GLY A 42 -2.68 -3.34 5.83
CA GLY A 42 -2.54 -4.54 6.66
C GLY A 42 -3.18 -4.43 8.03
N VAL A 43 -3.43 -3.22 8.53
CA VAL A 43 -4.11 -2.96 9.82
C VAL A 43 -5.53 -3.52 9.88
N TYR A 44 -6.19 -3.66 8.73
CA TYR A 44 -7.57 -4.20 8.66
C TYR A 44 -7.66 -5.72 8.83
N GLY A 45 -6.56 -6.45 8.62
CA GLY A 45 -6.57 -7.91 8.67
C GLY A 45 -7.39 -8.58 7.57
N ASP A 46 -7.88 -9.77 7.87
CA ASP A 46 -8.75 -10.54 6.96
C ASP A 46 -10.22 -10.16 7.18
N VAL A 47 -10.91 -9.90 6.08
CA VAL A 47 -12.36 -9.64 6.06
C VAL A 47 -13.08 -10.49 5.00
N GLY A 48 -12.49 -11.61 4.60
CA GLY A 48 -13.06 -12.54 3.61
C GLY A 48 -13.25 -11.92 2.22
N GLY A 49 -12.44 -10.92 1.86
CA GLY A 49 -12.54 -10.23 0.58
C GLY A 49 -13.59 -9.12 0.51
N ALA A 50 -14.20 -8.74 1.63
CA ALA A 50 -15.10 -7.60 1.67
C ALA A 50 -14.36 -6.27 1.44
N TRP A 51 -15.14 -5.23 1.11
CA TRP A 51 -14.62 -3.87 1.04
C TRP A 51 -14.44 -3.29 2.45
N VAL A 52 -13.30 -2.62 2.65
CA VAL A 52 -13.02 -1.83 3.86
C VAL A 52 -12.76 -0.38 3.48
N ASP A 53 -13.28 0.52 4.28
CA ASP A 53 -12.95 1.94 4.27
C ASP A 53 -12.24 2.34 5.58
N GLU A 54 -12.01 3.63 5.77
CA GLU A 54 -11.27 4.15 6.92
C GLU A 54 -12.01 4.01 8.26
N SER A 55 -13.31 3.72 8.23
CA SER A 55 -14.14 3.44 9.41
C SER A 55 -14.09 1.98 9.87
N ALA A 56 -13.55 1.08 9.03
CA ALA A 56 -13.46 -0.33 9.35
C ALA A 56 -12.53 -0.58 10.55
N PRO A 57 -12.85 -1.56 11.41
CA PRO A 57 -12.01 -1.94 12.56
C PRO A 57 -10.58 -2.28 12.12
N ILE A 58 -9.63 -1.97 12.99
CA ILE A 58 -8.21 -2.32 12.85
C ILE A 58 -7.77 -3.25 13.98
N GLY A 59 -6.55 -3.82 13.88
CA GLY A 59 -5.98 -4.64 14.95
C GLY A 59 -6.15 -6.15 14.75
N THR A 60 -6.87 -6.59 13.71
CA THR A 60 -7.09 -8.02 13.40
C THR A 60 -6.05 -8.59 12.43
N GLY A 61 -5.13 -7.76 11.94
CA GLY A 61 -4.10 -8.16 10.99
C GLY A 61 -2.96 -8.96 11.62
N ARG A 62 -2.22 -9.70 10.78
CA ARG A 62 -1.06 -10.52 11.17
C ARG A 62 0.06 -9.76 11.87
N ARG A 63 0.17 -8.48 11.62
CA ARG A 63 1.23 -7.61 12.13
C ARG A 63 0.63 -6.61 13.10
N THR A 64 0.47 -7.02 14.35
CA THR A 64 -0.09 -6.18 15.42
C THR A 64 0.70 -4.89 15.59
N ALA A 65 2.03 -4.91 15.54
CA ALA A 65 2.86 -3.71 15.62
C ALA A 65 2.48 -2.62 14.60
N ARG A 66 1.99 -3.00 13.40
CA ARG A 66 1.47 -2.04 12.41
C ARG A 66 0.17 -1.40 12.85
N SER A 67 -0.73 -2.19 13.42
CA SER A 67 -2.02 -1.71 13.92
C SER A 67 -1.83 -0.84 15.16
N ASP A 68 -0.91 -1.22 16.03
CA ASP A 68 -0.59 -0.47 17.25
C ASP A 68 0.05 0.88 16.90
N ALA A 69 0.97 0.92 15.94
CA ALA A 69 1.56 2.16 15.46
C ALA A 69 0.50 3.06 14.78
N ASP A 70 -0.35 2.50 13.90
CA ASP A 70 -1.46 3.24 13.29
C ASP A 70 -2.37 3.86 14.34
N ALA A 71 -2.77 3.09 15.36
CA ALA A 71 -3.57 3.55 16.48
C ALA A 71 -2.86 4.64 17.31
N SER A 72 -1.55 4.51 17.53
CA SER A 72 -0.77 5.50 18.26
C SER A 72 -0.67 6.83 17.50
N TRP A 73 -0.41 6.77 16.20
CA TRP A 73 -0.43 7.96 15.34
C TRP A 73 -1.79 8.66 15.29
N GLN A 74 -2.89 7.92 15.43
CA GLN A 74 -4.25 8.49 15.50
C GLN A 74 -4.51 9.32 16.76
N GLN A 75 -3.72 9.13 17.83
CA GLN A 75 -3.87 9.92 19.07
C GLN A 75 -3.30 11.34 18.93
N LEU A 76 -2.47 11.59 17.92
CA LEU A 76 -1.90 12.91 17.67
C LEU A 76 -2.90 13.77 16.89
N LEU A 77 -3.08 15.01 17.33
CA LEU A 77 -3.94 15.97 16.65
C LEU A 77 -3.31 16.45 15.34
N GLY A 78 -4.13 16.61 14.32
CA GLY A 78 -3.69 17.22 13.06
C GLY A 78 -2.91 16.29 12.12
N VAL A 79 -2.77 15.01 12.44
CA VAL A 79 -1.99 14.06 11.64
C VAL A 79 -2.78 13.53 10.44
N HIS A 80 -2.08 13.37 9.32
CA HIS A 80 -2.57 12.66 8.13
C HIS A 80 -1.99 11.24 8.12
N ILE A 81 -2.84 10.23 8.13
CA ILE A 81 -2.45 8.81 8.08
C ILE A 81 -2.82 8.25 6.72
N PHE A 82 -1.82 7.81 5.96
CA PHE A 82 -2.00 7.23 4.64
C PHE A 82 -1.82 5.71 4.72
N ARG A 83 -2.92 4.96 4.65
CA ARG A 83 -2.89 3.49 4.66
C ARG A 83 -2.63 2.97 3.25
N LEU A 84 -1.43 2.45 3.04
CA LEU A 84 -0.93 1.99 1.75
C LEU A 84 -1.10 0.47 1.58
N PRO A 85 -1.64 -0.01 0.45
CA PRO A 85 -1.68 -1.42 0.09
C PRO A 85 -0.37 -1.89 -0.55
N GLY A 86 -0.42 -2.83 -1.50
CA GLY A 86 0.72 -3.27 -2.28
C GLY A 86 1.27 -2.16 -3.18
N ILE A 87 2.45 -1.63 -2.84
CA ILE A 87 3.10 -0.55 -3.59
C ILE A 87 3.82 -1.12 -4.80
N TYR A 88 3.66 -0.48 -5.97
CA TYR A 88 4.43 -0.76 -7.17
C TYR A 88 4.84 0.54 -7.88
N GLY A 89 5.77 0.45 -8.84
CA GLY A 89 6.29 1.58 -9.60
C GLY A 89 7.66 1.24 -10.19
N PRO A 90 8.39 2.18 -10.79
CA PRO A 90 9.73 1.98 -11.31
C PRO A 90 10.66 1.30 -10.28
N GLY A 91 11.40 0.28 -10.70
CA GLY A 91 12.25 -0.52 -9.83
C GLY A 91 11.52 -1.43 -8.84
N ARG A 92 10.18 -1.47 -8.86
CA ARG A 92 9.36 -2.32 -8.00
C ARG A 92 8.16 -2.90 -8.78
N THR A 93 8.46 -3.58 -9.85
CA THR A 93 7.49 -4.22 -10.74
C THR A 93 7.64 -5.75 -10.71
N PRO A 94 6.71 -6.52 -11.27
CA PRO A 94 6.90 -7.94 -11.45
C PRO A 94 7.85 -8.29 -12.61
N PHE A 95 8.30 -7.33 -13.44
CA PHE A 95 9.04 -7.60 -14.67
C PHE A 95 10.36 -8.33 -14.44
N ASP A 96 11.15 -7.94 -13.45
CA ASP A 96 12.45 -8.56 -13.19
C ASP A 96 12.31 -10.04 -12.83
N ARG A 97 11.34 -10.38 -11.98
CA ARG A 97 11.06 -11.76 -11.62
C ARG A 97 10.51 -12.58 -12.79
N ILE A 98 9.73 -11.94 -13.68
CA ILE A 98 9.22 -12.59 -14.90
C ILE A 98 10.37 -12.89 -15.85
N ARG A 99 11.26 -11.94 -16.07
CA ARG A 99 12.47 -12.11 -16.92
C ARG A 99 13.42 -13.17 -16.38
N ALA A 100 13.54 -13.25 -15.05
CA ALA A 100 14.36 -14.26 -14.38
C ALA A 100 13.69 -15.67 -14.34
N GLY A 101 12.44 -15.81 -14.79
CA GLY A 101 11.71 -17.08 -14.68
C GLY A 101 11.28 -17.44 -13.25
N GLU A 102 11.37 -16.49 -12.33
CA GLU A 102 11.08 -16.68 -10.90
C GLU A 102 9.64 -16.29 -10.51
N ALA A 103 8.91 -15.67 -11.44
CA ALA A 103 7.55 -15.23 -11.16
C ALA A 103 6.61 -16.43 -11.03
N LYS A 104 5.85 -16.47 -9.94
CA LYS A 104 4.84 -17.50 -9.68
C LYS A 104 3.45 -16.93 -9.92
N ARG A 105 2.58 -17.71 -10.59
CA ARG A 105 1.15 -17.44 -10.70
C ARG A 105 0.40 -18.39 -9.79
N ILE A 106 -0.11 -17.87 -8.70
CA ILE A 106 -0.78 -18.67 -7.68
C ILE A 106 -2.28 -18.55 -7.88
N ASP A 107 -2.93 -19.70 -8.08
CA ASP A 107 -4.39 -19.81 -8.09
C ASP A 107 -4.91 -19.86 -6.65
N ALA A 108 -5.53 -18.78 -6.24
CA ALA A 108 -6.19 -18.63 -4.95
C ALA A 108 -7.59 -18.04 -5.21
N PRO A 109 -8.61 -18.88 -5.38
CA PRO A 109 -9.94 -18.45 -5.76
C PRO A 109 -10.51 -17.41 -4.78
N GLY A 110 -11.04 -16.31 -5.33
CA GLY A 110 -11.61 -15.21 -4.53
C GLY A 110 -10.59 -14.26 -3.88
N GLN A 111 -9.30 -14.61 -3.87
CA GLN A 111 -8.24 -13.75 -3.30
C GLN A 111 -7.93 -12.57 -4.19
N VAL A 112 -7.96 -11.38 -3.60
CA VAL A 112 -7.59 -10.14 -4.29
C VAL A 112 -6.60 -9.33 -3.45
N PHE A 113 -5.85 -8.46 -4.15
CA PHE A 113 -4.93 -7.53 -3.52
C PHE A 113 -5.18 -6.13 -4.08
N SER A 114 -5.40 -5.17 -3.19
CA SER A 114 -5.35 -3.75 -3.54
C SER A 114 -3.92 -3.32 -3.75
N ARG A 115 -3.71 -2.33 -4.61
CA ARG A 115 -2.40 -1.79 -4.99
C ARG A 115 -2.43 -0.28 -5.09
N ILE A 116 -1.26 0.30 -5.24
CA ILE A 116 -1.09 1.72 -5.52
C ILE A 116 0.25 1.96 -6.22
N HIS A 117 0.26 2.82 -7.22
CA HIS A 117 1.49 3.29 -7.84
C HIS A 117 2.18 4.33 -6.95
N VAL A 118 3.51 4.35 -6.94
CA VAL A 118 4.29 5.27 -6.10
C VAL A 118 3.99 6.74 -6.40
N ASP A 119 3.78 7.12 -7.66
CA ASP A 119 3.42 8.50 -8.03
C ASP A 119 2.09 8.93 -7.44
N ASP A 120 1.12 8.02 -7.35
CA ASP A 120 -0.18 8.29 -6.75
C ASP A 120 -0.09 8.41 -5.22
N ILE A 121 0.87 7.71 -4.59
CA ILE A 121 1.21 7.95 -3.18
C ILE A 121 1.75 9.36 -3.01
N CYS A 122 2.71 9.75 -3.84
CA CYS A 122 3.27 11.11 -3.81
C CYS A 122 2.18 12.18 -4.00
N ALA A 123 1.29 11.98 -4.98
CA ALA A 123 0.17 12.89 -5.22
C ALA A 123 -0.77 12.99 -4.01
N ALA A 124 -1.08 11.87 -3.34
CA ALA A 124 -1.93 11.86 -2.16
C ALA A 124 -1.28 12.59 -0.97
N VAL A 125 0.02 12.37 -0.74
CA VAL A 125 0.77 13.06 0.31
C VAL A 125 0.84 14.56 0.06
N ILE A 126 1.18 14.99 -1.17
CA ILE A 126 1.21 16.40 -1.56
C ILE A 126 -0.17 17.04 -1.42
N ALA A 127 -1.23 16.34 -1.82
CA ALA A 127 -2.59 16.82 -1.63
C ALA A 127 -2.95 17.02 -0.15
N GLY A 128 -2.50 16.10 0.72
CA GLY A 128 -2.65 16.25 2.18
C GLY A 128 -1.89 17.44 2.75
N MET A 129 -0.70 17.77 2.19
CA MET A 129 0.08 18.95 2.57
C MET A 129 -0.59 20.25 2.15
N THR A 130 -1.20 20.28 0.96
CA THR A 130 -1.79 21.50 0.37
C THR A 130 -3.25 21.71 0.76
N ARG A 131 -3.95 20.65 1.16
CA ARG A 131 -5.32 20.68 1.65
C ARG A 131 -5.36 20.07 3.05
N PRO A 132 -5.10 20.85 4.10
CA PRO A 132 -4.94 20.31 5.45
C PRO A 132 -6.28 19.85 6.02
N ARG A 133 -6.67 18.64 5.66
CA ARG A 133 -7.78 17.89 6.26
C ARG A 133 -7.19 16.67 6.97
N PRO A 134 -6.78 16.84 8.24
CA PRO A 134 -6.23 15.75 9.03
C PRO A 134 -7.18 14.56 9.07
N GLY A 135 -6.62 13.36 9.13
CA GLY A 135 -7.40 12.14 9.21
C GLY A 135 -6.73 10.95 8.53
N ILE A 136 -7.47 9.87 8.46
CA ILE A 136 -7.01 8.62 7.87
C ILE A 136 -7.48 8.56 6.42
N TYR A 137 -6.61 8.10 5.53
CA TYR A 137 -6.87 7.97 4.10
C TYR A 137 -6.34 6.63 3.58
N ASN A 138 -7.22 5.85 2.98
CA ASN A 138 -6.80 4.70 2.18
C ASN A 138 -6.29 5.18 0.83
N VAL A 139 -5.01 4.93 0.55
CA VAL A 139 -4.37 5.34 -0.70
C VAL A 139 -4.19 4.10 -1.57
N ALA A 140 -5.23 3.75 -2.30
CA ALA A 140 -5.31 2.58 -3.17
C ALA A 140 -5.78 2.96 -4.57
N ASP A 141 -5.44 2.13 -5.56
CA ASP A 141 -6.03 2.22 -6.90
C ASP A 141 -7.50 1.76 -6.91
N ASP A 142 -8.17 1.87 -8.07
CA ASP A 142 -9.59 1.57 -8.19
C ASP A 142 -9.89 0.08 -8.39
N ARG A 143 -8.85 -0.76 -8.59
CA ARG A 143 -9.06 -2.13 -9.05
C ARG A 143 -8.25 -3.16 -8.25
N PRO A 144 -8.74 -3.60 -7.11
CA PRO A 144 -8.22 -4.80 -6.47
C PRO A 144 -8.26 -5.98 -7.45
N ALA A 145 -7.17 -6.73 -7.55
CA ALA A 145 -7.05 -7.81 -8.52
C ALA A 145 -6.28 -9.00 -7.96
N PRO A 146 -6.57 -10.24 -8.43
CA PRO A 146 -5.78 -11.41 -8.10
C PRO A 146 -4.31 -11.25 -8.54
N ALA A 147 -3.37 -11.75 -7.72
CA ALA A 147 -1.95 -11.62 -8.04
C ALA A 147 -1.58 -12.33 -9.36
N HIS A 148 -2.20 -13.47 -9.64
CA HIS A 148 -1.95 -14.25 -10.86
C HIS A 148 -2.38 -13.52 -12.15
N GLU A 149 -3.45 -12.70 -12.09
CA GLU A 149 -3.88 -11.87 -13.22
C GLU A 149 -2.87 -10.75 -13.51
N VAL A 150 -2.35 -10.12 -12.46
CA VAL A 150 -1.34 -9.05 -12.58
C VAL A 150 -0.04 -9.63 -13.17
N THR A 151 0.41 -10.78 -12.69
CA THR A 151 1.58 -11.46 -13.24
C THR A 151 1.37 -11.86 -14.70
N ALA A 152 0.20 -12.40 -15.06
CA ALA A 152 -0.12 -12.76 -16.43
C ALA A 152 -0.17 -11.53 -17.35
N PHE A 153 -0.73 -10.43 -16.89
CA PHE A 153 -0.75 -9.18 -17.64
C PHE A 153 0.67 -8.65 -17.87
N ALA A 154 1.50 -8.61 -16.83
CA ALA A 154 2.87 -8.15 -16.92
C ALA A 154 3.73 -9.04 -17.85
N ALA A 155 3.57 -10.35 -17.81
CA ALA A 155 4.27 -11.28 -18.72
C ALA A 155 3.91 -10.99 -20.18
N ARG A 156 2.62 -10.88 -20.50
CA ARG A 156 2.17 -10.54 -21.85
C ARG A 156 2.67 -9.17 -22.31
N LEU A 157 2.65 -8.17 -21.42
CA LEU A 157 3.14 -6.82 -21.72
C LEU A 157 4.64 -6.80 -22.02
N ALA A 158 5.41 -7.63 -21.31
CA ALA A 158 6.85 -7.79 -21.54
C ALA A 158 7.19 -8.68 -22.76
N GLY A 159 6.20 -9.32 -23.40
CA GLY A 159 6.41 -10.26 -24.50
C GLY A 159 7.03 -11.60 -24.05
N ILE A 160 6.84 -11.98 -22.78
CA ILE A 160 7.39 -13.19 -22.18
C ILE A 160 6.27 -14.21 -21.98
N GLU A 161 6.58 -15.49 -22.10
CA GLU A 161 5.63 -16.55 -21.84
C GLU A 161 5.06 -16.43 -20.43
N THR A 162 3.74 -16.54 -20.35
CA THR A 162 3.04 -16.43 -19.06
C THR A 162 3.34 -17.64 -18.20
N PRO A 163 3.87 -17.50 -16.98
CA PRO A 163 4.16 -18.64 -16.10
C PRO A 163 2.92 -19.49 -15.85
N PRO A 164 3.07 -20.80 -15.63
CA PRO A 164 1.93 -21.70 -15.37
C PRO A 164 1.17 -21.29 -14.10
N LEU A 165 -0.15 -21.52 -14.10
CA LEU A 165 -0.99 -21.30 -12.94
C LEU A 165 -0.84 -22.49 -11.98
N THR A 166 -0.47 -22.20 -10.72
CA THR A 166 -0.24 -23.24 -9.70
C THR A 166 -1.24 -23.07 -8.56
N PRO A 167 -2.01 -24.10 -8.20
CA PRO A 167 -2.88 -24.04 -7.02
C PRO A 167 -2.11 -23.66 -5.75
N LEU A 168 -2.74 -22.86 -4.88
CA LEU A 168 -2.11 -22.36 -3.65
C LEU A 168 -1.55 -23.48 -2.76
N GLU A 169 -2.24 -24.63 -2.70
CA GLU A 169 -1.86 -25.79 -1.89
C GLU A 169 -0.57 -26.46 -2.40
N LYS A 170 -0.30 -26.34 -3.71
CA LYS A 170 0.88 -26.92 -4.37
C LYS A 170 2.01 -25.92 -4.53
N ALA A 171 1.76 -24.65 -4.17
CA ALA A 171 2.76 -23.61 -4.36
C ALA A 171 3.80 -23.63 -3.25
N GLU A 172 5.06 -23.70 -3.62
CA GLU A 172 6.20 -23.50 -2.71
C GLU A 172 6.34 -22.00 -2.40
N LEU A 173 5.71 -21.57 -1.32
CA LEU A 173 5.74 -20.20 -0.84
C LEU A 173 6.51 -20.09 0.46
N SER A 174 7.33 -19.04 0.58
CA SER A 174 7.92 -18.69 1.88
C SER A 174 6.82 -18.42 2.93
N PRO A 175 7.10 -18.55 4.23
CA PRO A 175 6.12 -18.23 5.29
C PRO A 175 5.55 -16.82 5.14
N MET A 176 6.40 -15.85 4.77
CA MET A 176 5.98 -14.46 4.51
C MET A 176 5.00 -14.39 3.33
N ALA A 177 5.31 -15.02 2.20
CA ALA A 177 4.46 -15.02 1.01
C ALA A 177 3.11 -15.72 1.29
N ARG A 178 3.13 -16.87 1.98
CA ARG A 178 1.92 -17.60 2.40
C ARG A 178 1.04 -16.72 3.29
N GLY A 179 1.65 -15.96 4.20
CA GLY A 179 0.94 -15.03 5.06
C GLY A 179 0.16 -13.95 4.29
N PHE A 180 0.60 -13.51 3.10
CA PHE A 180 -0.18 -12.57 2.29
C PHE A 180 -1.48 -13.18 1.76
N TYR A 181 -1.53 -14.49 1.53
CA TYR A 181 -2.73 -15.20 1.10
C TYR A 181 -3.68 -15.56 2.24
N ALA A 182 -3.28 -15.34 3.49
CA ALA A 182 -4.13 -15.57 4.67
C ALA A 182 -5.07 -14.39 4.97
N GLU A 183 -4.89 -13.27 4.33
CA GLU A 183 -5.72 -12.08 4.53
C GLU A 183 -6.28 -11.61 3.18
N ASN A 184 -7.58 -11.42 3.11
CA ASN A 184 -8.27 -11.00 1.89
C ASN A 184 -9.17 -9.79 2.18
N ARG A 185 -8.95 -8.69 1.45
CA ARG A 185 -9.72 -7.45 1.54
C ARG A 185 -9.63 -6.62 0.28
N ARG A 186 -10.68 -5.86 0.03
CA ARG A 186 -10.72 -4.79 -0.96
C ARG A 186 -10.69 -3.45 -0.24
N VAL A 187 -9.86 -2.52 -0.70
CA VAL A 187 -9.65 -1.23 -0.03
C VAL A 187 -10.32 -0.12 -0.82
N ALA A 188 -11.28 0.57 -0.20
CA ALA A 188 -11.96 1.71 -0.79
C ALA A 188 -11.09 2.97 -0.65
N ASN A 189 -11.02 3.78 -1.73
CA ASN A 189 -10.25 5.01 -1.82
C ASN A 189 -11.11 6.28 -1.97
N SER A 190 -12.42 6.15 -1.80
CA SER A 190 -13.38 7.23 -2.07
C SER A 190 -13.14 8.46 -1.19
N LYS A 191 -12.70 8.27 0.06
CA LYS A 191 -12.40 9.37 0.99
C LYS A 191 -11.21 10.19 0.51
N MET A 192 -10.11 9.56 0.10
CA MET A 192 -8.95 10.25 -0.48
C MET A 192 -9.35 11.12 -1.67
N LYS A 193 -10.13 10.56 -2.60
CA LYS A 193 -10.60 11.30 -3.79
C LYS A 193 -11.48 12.49 -3.42
N ARG A 194 -12.43 12.28 -2.53
CA ARG A 194 -13.40 13.33 -2.12
C ARG A 194 -12.76 14.42 -1.29
N ASP A 195 -11.98 14.05 -0.27
CA ASP A 195 -11.54 15.00 0.75
C ASP A 195 -10.20 15.68 0.37
N LEU A 196 -9.29 14.95 -0.27
CA LEU A 196 -8.02 15.49 -0.75
C LEU A 196 -8.07 15.93 -2.23
N GLY A 197 -9.12 15.55 -2.96
CA GLY A 197 -9.27 15.87 -4.38
C GLY A 197 -8.25 15.17 -5.27
N VAL A 198 -7.77 14.00 -4.86
CA VAL A 198 -6.80 13.22 -5.62
C VAL A 198 -7.48 12.56 -6.82
N SER A 199 -6.93 12.78 -8.00
CA SER A 199 -7.22 11.99 -9.20
C SER A 199 -6.04 11.07 -9.45
N LEU A 200 -6.29 9.76 -9.51
CA LEU A 200 -5.24 8.78 -9.75
C LEU A 200 -4.70 8.93 -11.17
N ARG A 201 -3.37 9.01 -11.28
CA ARG A 201 -2.68 8.93 -12.56
C ARG A 201 -2.75 7.51 -13.13
N TYR A 202 -2.70 6.53 -12.24
CA TYR A 202 -2.76 5.11 -12.56
C TYR A 202 -3.94 4.45 -11.84
N PRO A 203 -5.16 4.54 -12.40
CA PRO A 203 -6.37 4.06 -11.73
C PRO A 203 -6.43 2.53 -11.57
N ASP A 204 -5.58 1.79 -12.28
CA ASP A 204 -5.39 0.35 -12.10
C ASP A 204 -3.96 -0.08 -12.44
N TYR A 205 -3.64 -1.34 -12.06
CA TYR A 205 -2.31 -1.92 -12.30
C TYR A 205 -1.94 -2.01 -13.80
N ARG A 206 -2.91 -2.00 -14.72
CA ARG A 206 -2.63 -2.09 -16.16
C ARG A 206 -2.00 -0.81 -16.66
N SER A 207 -2.63 0.32 -16.35
CA SER A 207 -2.10 1.64 -16.71
C SER A 207 -0.74 1.89 -16.07
N GLY A 208 -0.57 1.54 -14.79
CA GLY A 208 0.69 1.73 -14.10
C GLY A 208 1.81 0.82 -14.61
N LEU A 209 1.54 -0.45 -14.89
CA LEU A 209 2.57 -1.35 -15.45
C LEU A 209 2.96 -0.99 -16.88
N CYS A 210 2.03 -0.50 -17.71
CA CYS A 210 2.37 0.04 -19.02
C CYS A 210 3.37 1.19 -18.88
N ALA A 211 3.10 2.16 -18.02
CA ALA A 211 3.98 3.30 -17.79
C ALA A 211 5.35 2.87 -17.24
N CYS A 212 5.40 1.93 -16.27
CA CYS A 212 6.67 1.40 -15.76
C CYS A 212 7.52 0.75 -16.87
N LEU A 213 6.91 -0.01 -17.78
CA LEU A 213 7.66 -0.64 -18.88
C LEU A 213 8.15 0.38 -19.92
N GLU A 214 7.35 1.42 -20.18
CA GLU A 214 7.76 2.52 -21.08
C GLU A 214 8.95 3.28 -20.50
N GLU A 215 8.95 3.57 -19.20
CA GLU A 215 10.06 4.23 -18.50
C GLU A 215 11.33 3.36 -18.50
N GLU A 216 11.22 2.05 -18.23
CA GLU A 216 12.35 1.12 -18.32
C GLU A 216 12.99 1.09 -19.73
N ARG A 217 12.16 1.24 -20.79
CA ARG A 217 12.66 1.25 -22.18
C ARG A 217 13.32 2.57 -22.57
N ALA A 218 13.03 3.63 -21.86
CA ALA A 218 13.55 4.98 -22.10
C ALA A 218 14.84 5.25 -21.31
N SER A 219 15.15 4.44 -20.30
CA SER A 219 16.33 4.52 -19.43
C SER A 219 17.52 3.74 -19.98
#